data_a79dbca1c3ae6f651aeb79f69fd0021a
#
_entry.id   a79dbca1c3ae6f651aeb79f69fd0021a
#
_cell.length_a   1.000
_cell.length_b   1.000
_cell.length_c   1.000
_cell.angle_alpha   90.00
_cell.angle_beta   90.00
_cell.angle_gamma   90.00
#
_symmetry.space_group_name_H-M   'P 1'
#
loop_
_entity.id
_entity.type
_entity.pdbx_description
1 polymer ?
#
loop_
_entity_poly.entity_id
_entity_poly.type
_entity_poly.pdbx_seq_one_letter_code
_entity_poly.pdbx_strand_id
1 'polypeptide(L)'
;MIRIFEFDALKPEEILNRDIRAEASVEATVDAIIADVRARGDAALKDYALKFDHAQLDELRVSQAEIDEAFEAAGEDFVTTLKMAAANIRAFHEHQVHKNFVMNDTPGIVLGQKYTPIEKAGVYVPGGTAAYPSTVLMDVIPAKVAGVKEIVMTTPAGPDGKVNPSILAAAVSYTH
;
A
#
# COMPACT_ATOMS: atom_id res chain seq x y z
N MET A 1 -12.13 13.96 20.65
CA MET A 1 -11.80 15.21 21.35
C MET A 1 -10.41 15.08 21.94
N ILE A 2 -9.50 16.01 21.67
CA ILE A 2 -8.14 15.98 22.23
C ILE A 2 -8.24 16.25 23.73
N ARG A 3 -7.58 15.42 24.53
CA ARG A 3 -7.47 15.64 25.97
C ARG A 3 -6.33 16.61 26.24
N ILE A 4 -6.59 17.66 27.01
CA ILE A 4 -5.61 18.64 27.46
C ILE A 4 -5.39 18.38 28.95
N PHE A 5 -4.12 18.22 29.34
CA PHE A 5 -3.74 17.99 30.73
C PHE A 5 -2.73 19.07 31.17
N GLU A 6 -2.81 19.49 32.43
CA GLU A 6 -1.76 20.26 33.06
C GLU A 6 -0.51 19.37 33.24
N PHE A 7 0.67 19.95 33.05
CA PHE A 7 1.94 19.19 33.07
C PHE A 7 2.14 18.38 34.36
N ASP A 8 1.72 18.92 35.49
CA ASP A 8 1.87 18.29 36.81
C ASP A 8 0.69 17.37 37.21
N ALA A 9 -0.33 17.25 36.34
CA ALA A 9 -1.55 16.50 36.68
C ALA A 9 -1.45 14.99 36.40
N LEU A 10 -0.49 14.55 35.58
CA LEU A 10 -0.29 13.16 35.19
C LEU A 10 1.16 12.74 35.28
N LYS A 11 1.39 11.50 35.68
CA LYS A 11 2.74 10.90 35.62
C LYS A 11 3.10 10.58 34.18
N PRO A 12 4.39 10.62 33.79
CA PRO A 12 4.83 10.24 32.45
C PRO A 12 4.31 8.87 31.99
N GLU A 13 4.24 7.91 32.91
CA GLU A 13 3.75 6.55 32.64
C GLU A 13 2.27 6.53 32.24
N GLU A 14 1.45 7.44 32.76
CA GLU A 14 0.03 7.54 32.42
C GLU A 14 -0.18 8.22 31.07
N ILE A 15 0.70 9.15 30.70
CA ILE A 15 0.70 9.81 29.39
C ILE A 15 1.17 8.85 28.28
N LEU A 16 2.17 8.03 28.59
CA LEU A 16 2.81 7.10 27.66
C LEU A 16 2.11 5.73 27.62
N ASN A 17 1.16 5.50 28.52
CA ASN A 17 0.44 4.23 28.56
C ASN A 17 -0.46 4.09 27.33
N ARG A 18 0.01 3.29 26.37
CA ARG A 18 -0.81 2.84 25.24
C ARG A 18 -1.75 1.77 25.75
N ASP A 19 -3.02 1.85 25.39
CA ASP A 19 -4.03 0.88 25.81
C ASP A 19 -3.79 -0.48 25.12
N ILE A 20 -2.96 -1.31 25.75
CA ILE A 20 -2.62 -2.66 25.28
C ILE A 20 -3.87 -3.55 25.13
N ARG A 21 -4.97 -3.23 25.84
CA ARG A 21 -6.22 -4.00 25.72
C ARG A 21 -6.94 -3.75 24.39
N ALA A 22 -6.84 -2.54 23.86
CA ALA A 22 -7.38 -2.22 22.52
C ALA A 22 -6.59 -2.97 21.45
N GLU A 23 -5.28 -3.06 21.57
CA GLU A 23 -4.41 -3.82 20.65
C GLU A 23 -4.74 -5.31 20.64
N ALA A 24 -4.91 -5.95 21.82
CA ALA A 24 -5.23 -7.38 21.92
C ALA A 24 -6.62 -7.72 21.30
N SER A 25 -7.58 -6.82 21.39
CA SER A 25 -8.90 -6.96 20.75
C SER A 25 -8.80 -6.87 19.21
N VAL A 26 -7.95 -5.98 18.70
CA VAL A 26 -7.71 -5.83 17.26
C VAL A 26 -6.97 -7.05 16.71
N GLU A 27 -5.95 -7.53 17.39
CA GLU A 27 -5.18 -8.73 17.01
C GLU A 27 -6.09 -9.95 16.85
N ALA A 28 -6.94 -10.24 17.85
CA ALA A 28 -7.86 -11.37 17.78
C ALA A 28 -8.83 -11.27 16.57
N THR A 29 -9.28 -10.06 16.25
CA THR A 29 -10.15 -9.82 15.10
C THR A 29 -9.41 -10.06 13.78
N VAL A 30 -8.19 -9.55 13.67
CA VAL A 30 -7.34 -9.72 12.48
C VAL A 30 -6.98 -11.20 12.29
N ASP A 31 -6.60 -11.90 13.35
CA ASP A 31 -6.29 -13.32 13.30
C ASP A 31 -7.49 -14.17 12.82
N ALA A 32 -8.69 -13.83 13.29
CA ALA A 32 -9.90 -14.51 12.84
C ALA A 32 -10.17 -14.28 11.34
N ILE A 33 -9.98 -13.05 10.84
CA ILE A 33 -10.13 -12.72 9.42
C ILE A 33 -9.08 -13.48 8.59
N ILE A 34 -7.82 -13.48 9.02
CA ILE A 34 -6.73 -14.20 8.33
C ILE A 34 -7.03 -15.69 8.26
N ALA A 35 -7.48 -16.29 9.38
CA ALA A 35 -7.82 -17.71 9.43
C ALA A 35 -8.97 -18.04 8.47
N ASP A 36 -10.00 -17.20 8.42
CA ASP A 36 -11.14 -17.37 7.54
C ASP A 36 -10.75 -17.23 6.05
N VAL A 37 -9.94 -16.22 5.69
CA VAL A 37 -9.45 -16.06 4.32
C VAL A 37 -8.55 -17.24 3.91
N ARG A 38 -7.73 -17.78 4.81
CA ARG A 38 -6.94 -18.99 4.54
C ARG A 38 -7.81 -20.21 4.28
N ALA A 39 -8.94 -20.31 4.94
CA ALA A 39 -9.85 -21.46 4.80
C ALA A 39 -10.77 -21.35 3.59
N ARG A 40 -11.32 -20.16 3.30
CA ARG A 40 -12.35 -19.96 2.27
C ARG A 40 -11.88 -19.17 1.04
N GLY A 41 -10.66 -18.59 1.06
CA GLY A 41 -10.11 -17.85 -0.06
C GLY A 41 -10.97 -16.65 -0.47
N ASP A 42 -11.19 -16.50 -1.77
CA ASP A 42 -11.91 -15.37 -2.39
C ASP A 42 -13.35 -15.22 -1.87
N ALA A 43 -14.00 -16.31 -1.48
CA ALA A 43 -15.34 -16.24 -0.90
C ALA A 43 -15.36 -15.42 0.40
N ALA A 44 -14.35 -15.61 1.27
CA ALA A 44 -14.23 -14.81 2.47
C ALA A 44 -13.97 -13.34 2.16
N LEU A 45 -13.12 -13.03 1.18
CA LEU A 45 -12.83 -11.65 0.77
C LEU A 45 -14.07 -10.94 0.26
N LYS A 46 -14.91 -11.60 -0.55
CA LYS A 46 -16.19 -11.05 -1.03
C LYS A 46 -17.17 -10.78 0.11
N ASP A 47 -17.27 -11.72 1.07
CA ASP A 47 -18.10 -11.53 2.27
C ASP A 47 -17.63 -10.34 3.11
N TYR A 48 -16.31 -10.17 3.28
CA TYR A 48 -15.75 -9.04 4.02
C TYR A 48 -15.91 -7.71 3.27
N ALA A 49 -15.76 -7.69 1.95
CA ALA A 49 -16.04 -6.49 1.14
C ALA A 49 -17.50 -6.05 1.31
N LEU A 50 -18.45 -7.00 1.28
CA LEU A 50 -19.85 -6.69 1.54
C LEU A 50 -20.08 -6.20 2.97
N LYS A 51 -19.44 -6.83 3.94
CA LYS A 51 -19.63 -6.53 5.37
C LYS A 51 -19.07 -5.19 5.79
N PHE A 52 -17.87 -4.82 5.30
CA PHE A 52 -17.13 -3.64 5.77
C PHE A 52 -17.24 -2.46 4.82
N ASP A 53 -17.25 -2.72 3.51
CA ASP A 53 -17.24 -1.69 2.48
C ASP A 53 -18.62 -1.54 1.81
N HIS A 54 -19.59 -2.42 2.15
CA HIS A 54 -20.90 -2.51 1.52
C HIS A 54 -20.83 -2.77 0.01
N ALA A 55 -19.71 -3.32 -0.46
CA ALA A 55 -19.42 -3.62 -1.84
C ALA A 55 -19.78 -5.07 -2.16
N GLN A 56 -20.74 -5.28 -3.06
CA GLN A 56 -21.01 -6.60 -3.61
C GLN A 56 -20.09 -6.82 -4.82
N LEU A 57 -19.17 -7.79 -4.70
CA LEU A 57 -18.16 -8.06 -5.72
C LEU A 57 -18.38 -9.44 -6.35
N ASP A 58 -18.52 -9.48 -7.68
CA ASP A 58 -18.50 -10.72 -8.45
C ASP A 58 -17.08 -11.18 -8.72
N GLU A 59 -16.19 -10.25 -9.01
CA GLU A 59 -14.76 -10.48 -9.24
C GLU A 59 -13.92 -9.58 -8.34
N LEU A 60 -12.76 -10.10 -7.88
CA LEU A 60 -11.82 -9.33 -7.06
C LEU A 60 -10.81 -8.55 -7.91
N ARG A 61 -10.61 -8.98 -9.14
CA ARG A 61 -9.68 -8.33 -10.06
C ARG A 61 -10.38 -7.23 -10.84
N VAL A 62 -9.82 -6.03 -10.76
CA VAL A 62 -10.25 -4.90 -11.59
C VAL A 62 -10.07 -5.22 -13.07
N SER A 63 -11.09 -5.02 -13.87
CA SER A 63 -11.05 -5.26 -15.31
C SER A 63 -10.31 -4.15 -16.06
N GLN A 64 -9.82 -4.46 -17.27
CA GLN A 64 -9.17 -3.46 -18.12
C GLN A 64 -10.16 -2.34 -18.50
N ALA A 65 -11.42 -2.68 -18.75
CA ALA A 65 -12.46 -1.69 -19.09
C ALA A 65 -12.69 -0.70 -17.93
N GLU A 66 -12.69 -1.17 -16.69
CA GLU A 66 -12.81 -0.32 -15.48
C GLU A 66 -11.60 0.61 -15.32
N ILE A 67 -10.41 0.12 -15.64
CA ILE A 67 -9.18 0.92 -15.65
C ILE A 67 -9.27 2.01 -16.72
N ASP A 68 -9.68 1.67 -17.93
CA ASP A 68 -9.77 2.61 -19.06
C ASP A 68 -10.83 3.69 -18.77
N GLU A 69 -12.01 3.32 -18.26
CA GLU A 69 -13.07 4.25 -17.81
C GLU A 69 -12.52 5.22 -16.73
N ALA A 70 -11.80 4.69 -15.75
CA ALA A 70 -11.24 5.50 -14.67
C ALA A 70 -10.18 6.50 -15.17
N PHE A 71 -9.35 6.08 -16.12
CA PHE A 71 -8.33 6.93 -16.71
C PHE A 71 -8.95 8.09 -17.50
N GLU A 72 -9.99 7.83 -18.29
CA GLU A 72 -10.74 8.86 -19.01
C GLU A 72 -11.45 9.83 -18.05
N ALA A 73 -12.08 9.30 -17.00
CA ALA A 73 -12.78 10.09 -15.99
C ALA A 73 -11.87 11.00 -15.17
N ALA A 74 -10.60 10.60 -14.99
CA ALA A 74 -9.62 11.38 -14.22
C ALA A 74 -9.25 12.71 -14.89
N GLY A 75 -9.30 12.77 -16.22
CA GLY A 75 -8.99 13.96 -17.01
C GLY A 75 -7.48 14.22 -17.17
N GLU A 76 -7.13 14.95 -18.21
CA GLU A 76 -5.75 15.15 -18.66
C GLU A 76 -4.91 15.92 -17.63
N ASP A 77 -5.46 16.95 -17.01
CA ASP A 77 -4.76 17.78 -16.01
C ASP A 77 -4.33 16.96 -14.79
N PHE A 78 -5.23 16.10 -14.30
CA PHE A 78 -4.94 15.23 -13.17
C PHE A 78 -3.85 14.20 -13.52
N VAL A 79 -3.96 13.56 -14.67
CA VAL A 79 -2.95 12.61 -15.17
C VAL A 79 -1.59 13.28 -15.35
N THR A 80 -1.55 14.51 -15.87
CA THR A 80 -0.31 15.28 -16.00
C THR A 80 0.30 15.56 -14.63
N THR A 81 -0.52 15.95 -13.64
CA THR A 81 -0.07 16.19 -12.27
C THR A 81 0.51 14.91 -11.64
N LEU A 82 -0.15 13.77 -11.82
CA LEU A 82 0.34 12.47 -11.37
C LEU A 82 1.69 12.13 -12.00
N LYS A 83 1.87 12.34 -13.30
CA LYS A 83 3.14 12.09 -13.99
C LYS A 83 4.27 12.95 -13.44
N MET A 84 4.01 14.23 -13.16
CA MET A 84 4.98 15.12 -12.53
C MET A 84 5.37 14.66 -11.12
N ALA A 85 4.37 14.34 -10.28
CA ALA A 85 4.62 13.83 -8.94
C ALA A 85 5.47 12.55 -8.96
N ALA A 86 5.15 11.69 -9.86
CA ALA A 86 5.87 10.46 -10.08
C ALA A 86 7.32 10.63 -10.51
N ALA A 87 7.56 11.51 -11.43
CA ALA A 87 8.94 11.81 -11.83
C ALA A 87 9.77 12.30 -10.64
N ASN A 88 9.19 13.15 -9.79
CA ASN A 88 9.85 13.65 -8.58
C ASN A 88 10.12 12.51 -7.57
N ILE A 89 9.13 11.65 -7.32
CA ILE A 89 9.28 10.51 -6.41
C ILE A 89 10.35 9.55 -6.93
N ARG A 90 10.33 9.24 -8.21
CA ARG A 90 11.34 8.38 -8.85
C ARG A 90 12.75 8.97 -8.71
N ALA A 91 12.92 10.24 -9.07
CA ALA A 91 14.21 10.91 -8.98
C ALA A 91 14.79 10.85 -7.56
N PHE A 92 13.95 11.02 -6.54
CA PHE A 92 14.38 10.88 -5.14
C PHE A 92 14.81 9.44 -4.81
N HIS A 93 13.98 8.44 -5.15
CA HIS A 93 14.24 7.06 -4.78
C HIS A 93 15.39 6.41 -5.56
N GLU A 94 15.72 6.90 -6.77
CA GLU A 94 16.89 6.44 -7.51
C GLU A 94 18.21 6.66 -6.75
N HIS A 95 18.28 7.65 -5.87
CA HIS A 95 19.43 7.89 -4.99
C HIS A 95 19.53 6.87 -3.84
N GLN A 96 18.49 6.10 -3.56
CA GLN A 96 18.46 5.11 -2.49
C GLN A 96 18.87 3.71 -2.95
N VAL A 97 19.14 3.52 -4.23
CA VAL A 97 19.56 2.23 -4.78
C VAL A 97 20.97 1.89 -4.32
N HIS A 98 21.07 0.81 -3.55
CA HIS A 98 22.35 0.30 -3.09
C HIS A 98 23.07 -0.48 -4.20
N LYS A 99 24.40 -0.33 -4.25
CA LYS A 99 25.27 -1.08 -5.18
C LYS A 99 25.87 -2.29 -4.50
N ASN A 100 25.91 -3.42 -5.20
CA ASN A 100 26.67 -4.58 -4.78
C ASN A 100 28.17 -4.27 -4.80
N PHE A 101 28.92 -4.82 -3.87
CA PHE A 101 30.37 -4.76 -3.89
C PHE A 101 30.99 -6.08 -3.46
N VAL A 102 32.18 -6.34 -3.91
CA VAL A 102 33.02 -7.47 -3.51
C VAL A 102 34.43 -6.94 -3.24
N MET A 103 35.03 -7.38 -2.16
CA MET A 103 36.40 -7.09 -1.74
C MET A 103 37.19 -8.39 -1.71
N ASN A 104 38.39 -8.40 -2.27
CA ASN A 104 39.28 -9.56 -2.31
C ASN A 104 40.76 -9.14 -2.08
N ASP A 105 40.97 -8.10 -1.31
CA ASP A 105 42.30 -7.49 -1.08
C ASP A 105 43.22 -8.38 -0.23
N THR A 106 42.65 -9.34 0.50
CA THR A 106 43.41 -10.29 1.31
C THR A 106 43.40 -11.66 0.68
N PRO A 107 44.54 -12.28 0.39
CA PRO A 107 44.61 -13.61 -0.19
C PRO A 107 43.79 -14.65 0.60
N GLY A 108 42.91 -15.38 -0.09
CA GLY A 108 42.05 -16.40 0.48
C GLY A 108 40.81 -15.87 1.19
N ILE A 109 40.58 -14.54 1.20
CA ILE A 109 39.39 -13.94 1.78
C ILE A 109 38.62 -13.19 0.69
N VAL A 110 37.30 -13.49 0.55
CA VAL A 110 36.38 -12.76 -0.30
C VAL A 110 35.21 -12.28 0.57
N LEU A 111 35.00 -10.99 0.63
CA LEU A 111 33.90 -10.36 1.35
C LEU A 111 33.07 -9.52 0.40
N GLY A 112 31.77 -9.45 0.63
CA GLY A 112 30.93 -8.62 -0.21
C GLY A 112 29.55 -8.40 0.37
N GLN A 113 28.82 -7.49 -0.23
CA GLN A 113 27.42 -7.23 0.08
C GLN A 113 26.61 -7.28 -1.20
N LYS A 114 25.58 -8.12 -1.19
CA LYS A 114 24.66 -8.29 -2.31
C LYS A 114 23.28 -7.78 -1.92
N TYR A 115 22.76 -6.83 -2.69
CA TYR A 115 21.40 -6.36 -2.60
C TYR A 115 20.57 -7.05 -3.68
N THR A 116 19.51 -7.71 -3.27
CA THR A 116 18.59 -8.39 -4.19
C THR A 116 17.17 -7.90 -3.88
N PRO A 117 16.41 -7.42 -4.87
CA PRO A 117 15.01 -7.08 -4.64
C PRO A 117 14.21 -8.31 -4.25
N ILE A 118 13.13 -8.12 -3.50
CA ILE A 118 12.13 -9.16 -3.32
C ILE A 118 11.45 -9.44 -4.66
N GLU A 119 11.00 -10.67 -4.86
CA GLU A 119 10.43 -11.08 -6.16
C GLU A 119 9.09 -10.41 -6.43
N LYS A 120 8.25 -10.34 -5.39
CA LYS A 120 6.88 -9.83 -5.45
C LYS A 120 6.60 -8.92 -4.27
N ALA A 121 5.85 -7.84 -4.48
CA ALA A 121 5.38 -6.94 -3.44
C ALA A 121 3.87 -6.79 -3.53
N GLY A 122 3.18 -6.88 -2.38
CA GLY A 122 1.80 -6.45 -2.23
C GLY A 122 1.76 -5.06 -1.64
N VAL A 123 0.99 -4.16 -2.23
CA VAL A 123 0.77 -2.81 -1.71
C VAL A 123 -0.71 -2.61 -1.41
N TYR A 124 -1.00 -1.99 -0.26
CA TYR A 124 -2.36 -1.64 0.11
C TYR A 124 -2.54 -0.13 0.00
N VAL A 125 -3.55 0.27 -0.77
CA VAL A 125 -3.91 1.69 -0.92
C VAL A 125 -5.23 1.95 -0.22
N PRO A 126 -5.27 2.82 0.80
CA PRO A 126 -6.50 3.16 1.47
C PRO A 126 -7.52 3.76 0.49
N GLY A 127 -8.78 3.33 0.64
CA GLY A 127 -9.94 3.81 -0.11
C GLY A 127 -11.09 4.09 0.84
N GLY A 128 -12.29 4.26 0.31
CA GLY A 128 -13.50 4.54 1.08
C GLY A 128 -13.75 6.04 1.25
N THR A 129 -13.74 6.57 2.47
CA THR A 129 -14.07 7.98 2.75
C THR A 129 -13.09 8.99 2.16
N ALA A 130 -11.83 8.59 1.92
CA ALA A 130 -10.81 9.42 1.29
C ALA A 130 -9.98 8.60 0.30
N ALA A 131 -9.77 9.14 -0.88
CA ALA A 131 -8.90 8.54 -1.89
C ALA A 131 -7.49 9.10 -1.78
N TYR A 132 -6.49 8.22 -1.82
CA TYR A 132 -5.08 8.58 -1.71
C TYR A 132 -4.29 8.14 -2.95
N PRO A 133 -4.46 8.77 -4.12
CA PRO A 133 -3.72 8.42 -5.33
C PRO A 133 -2.21 8.59 -5.16
N SER A 134 -1.77 9.49 -4.27
CA SER A 134 -0.36 9.65 -3.92
C SER A 134 0.25 8.42 -3.25
N THR A 135 -0.52 7.65 -2.48
CA THR A 135 -0.06 6.41 -1.86
C THR A 135 0.33 5.38 -2.93
N VAL A 136 -0.44 5.29 -4.02
CA VAL A 136 -0.07 4.42 -5.15
C VAL A 136 1.35 4.74 -5.63
N LEU A 137 1.63 6.03 -5.83
CA LEU A 137 2.94 6.49 -6.32
C LEU A 137 4.05 6.21 -5.31
N MET A 138 3.78 6.50 -4.03
CA MET A 138 4.75 6.37 -2.94
C MET A 138 5.10 4.93 -2.62
N ASP A 139 4.22 3.97 -2.90
CA ASP A 139 4.45 2.55 -2.67
C ASP A 139 5.03 1.86 -3.92
N VAL A 140 4.42 2.11 -5.09
CA VAL A 140 4.77 1.39 -6.32
C VAL A 140 6.10 1.86 -6.91
N ILE A 141 6.40 3.16 -6.87
CA ILE A 141 7.62 3.68 -7.49
C ILE A 141 8.88 3.19 -6.77
N PRO A 142 8.99 3.28 -5.43
CA PRO A 142 10.14 2.71 -4.73
C PRO A 142 10.31 1.20 -4.98
N ALA A 143 9.22 0.45 -5.03
CA ALA A 143 9.27 -0.98 -5.35
C ALA A 143 9.85 -1.22 -6.76
N LYS A 144 9.41 -0.46 -7.76
CA LYS A 144 9.96 -0.53 -9.13
C LYS A 144 11.43 -0.11 -9.19
N VAL A 145 11.80 0.96 -8.50
CA VAL A 145 13.20 1.45 -8.43
C VAL A 145 14.09 0.41 -7.75
N ALA A 146 13.59 -0.28 -6.73
CA ALA A 146 14.31 -1.38 -6.08
C ALA A 146 14.45 -2.62 -6.98
N GLY A 147 13.73 -2.71 -8.10
CA GLY A 147 13.79 -3.82 -9.05
C GLY A 147 12.80 -4.94 -8.80
N VAL A 148 11.75 -4.70 -8.01
CA VAL A 148 10.65 -5.68 -7.81
C VAL A 148 9.94 -5.91 -9.14
N LYS A 149 9.79 -7.20 -9.51
CA LYS A 149 9.26 -7.57 -10.83
C LYS A 149 7.74 -7.64 -10.88
N GLU A 150 7.13 -8.08 -9.80
CA GLU A 150 5.68 -8.23 -9.70
C GLU A 150 5.16 -7.42 -8.51
N ILE A 151 4.26 -6.48 -8.80
CA ILE A 151 3.64 -5.64 -7.78
C ILE A 151 2.13 -5.81 -7.90
N VAL A 152 1.50 -6.25 -6.82
CA VAL A 152 0.06 -6.41 -6.73
C VAL A 152 -0.49 -5.33 -5.81
N MET A 153 -1.40 -4.53 -6.30
CA MET A 153 -2.07 -3.51 -5.51
C MET A 153 -3.46 -3.99 -5.09
N THR A 154 -3.81 -3.75 -3.84
CA THR A 154 -5.18 -3.93 -3.33
C THR A 154 -5.70 -2.63 -2.73
N THR A 155 -6.99 -2.38 -2.90
CA THR A 155 -7.70 -1.21 -2.37
C THR A 155 -9.18 -1.59 -2.20
N PRO A 156 -9.89 -1.05 -1.21
CA PRO A 156 -11.33 -1.31 -1.06
C PRO A 156 -12.11 -0.72 -2.22
N ALA A 157 -13.17 -1.42 -2.61
CA ALA A 157 -14.17 -0.90 -3.54
C ALA A 157 -15.18 -0.02 -2.81
N GLY A 158 -15.83 0.87 -3.53
CA GLY A 158 -17.00 1.61 -3.04
C GLY A 158 -18.27 0.74 -2.99
N PRO A 159 -19.37 1.27 -2.42
CA PRO A 159 -20.65 0.54 -2.35
C PRO A 159 -21.23 0.17 -3.71
N ASP A 160 -20.79 0.84 -4.77
CA ASP A 160 -21.13 0.53 -6.17
C ASP A 160 -20.29 -0.62 -6.75
N GLY A 161 -19.39 -1.21 -5.95
CA GLY A 161 -18.49 -2.29 -6.37
C GLY A 161 -17.29 -1.81 -7.20
N LYS A 162 -17.13 -0.50 -7.41
CA LYS A 162 -16.04 0.07 -8.21
C LYS A 162 -14.94 0.66 -7.34
N VAL A 163 -13.71 0.60 -7.83
CA VAL A 163 -12.56 1.30 -7.21
C VAL A 163 -12.62 2.78 -7.58
N ASN A 164 -12.19 3.64 -6.64
CA ASN A 164 -12.12 5.08 -6.89
C ASN A 164 -11.28 5.40 -8.15
N PRO A 165 -11.83 6.15 -9.13
CA PRO A 165 -11.15 6.42 -10.40
C PRO A 165 -9.77 7.06 -10.26
N SER A 166 -9.57 7.95 -9.27
CA SER A 166 -8.28 8.60 -9.07
C SER A 166 -7.18 7.62 -8.62
N ILE A 167 -7.55 6.57 -7.87
CA ILE A 167 -6.63 5.49 -7.47
C ILE A 167 -6.25 4.64 -8.69
N LEU A 168 -7.23 4.26 -9.51
CA LEU A 168 -6.96 3.48 -10.73
C LEU A 168 -6.13 4.29 -11.74
N ALA A 169 -6.45 5.56 -11.95
CA ALA A 169 -5.68 6.43 -12.82
C ALA A 169 -4.21 6.55 -12.36
N ALA A 170 -3.97 6.65 -11.04
CA ALA A 170 -2.62 6.66 -10.49
C ALA A 170 -1.90 5.32 -10.73
N ALA A 171 -2.59 4.18 -10.59
CA ALA A 171 -2.00 2.86 -10.80
C ALA A 171 -1.55 2.65 -12.25
N VAL A 172 -2.33 3.13 -13.22
CA VAL A 172 -2.04 2.97 -14.66
C VAL A 172 -0.98 3.96 -15.16
N SER A 173 -0.91 5.15 -14.61
CA SER A 173 0.10 6.16 -15.00
C SER A 173 1.55 5.68 -14.90
N TYR A 174 1.77 4.46 -14.36
CA TYR A 174 3.08 3.85 -14.12
C TYR A 174 3.35 2.57 -14.88
N THR A 175 2.34 1.98 -15.50
CA THR A 175 2.47 0.69 -16.20
C THR A 175 2.85 0.87 -17.68
N HIS A 176 2.79 2.08 -18.19
CA HIS A 176 3.13 2.43 -19.58
C HIS A 176 4.42 3.21 -19.69
#